data_a78413903b12e18c28532ee1c9adb752
#
_entry.id   a78413903b12e18c28532ee1c9adb752
#
_cell.length_a   1.000
_cell.length_b   1.000
_cell.length_c   1.000
_cell.angle_alpha   90.00
_cell.angle_beta   90.00
_cell.angle_gamma   90.00
#
_symmetry.space_group_name_H-M   'P 1'
#
loop_
_entity.id
_entity.type
_entity.pdbx_description
1 polymer ?
#
loop_
_entity_poly.entity_id
_entity_poly.type
_entity_poly.pdbx_seq_one_letter_code
_entity_poly.pdbx_strand_id
1 'polypeptide(L)'
;MPRAYTITADAIAAERGRVNGDLSKFDVSRVLKMDTLELRPMDRHDVHLRILAVSAEHNVHHAAIADTVNIAELRGGKIYPGNSAVGEVLAVGVEVSGFKPGDIVITHCNGEPDSYGYPLRIWAYDQPDSVGWYGEEAIVRDWQIIAAPLKCGLNLWEIAALPLRAPTAYHLWRRGHGIFRLKVAEEKRARLNVLAFGGGVSELFLMLAKAESHHAFFCSGSPERRAHLERQGITPIDQKAFNRFAGAEDVKNFTKEVRRLTGGDGMHIVCDMLRGPVFAAGVAALAREGVNVSAGWQLHKRISYDSAGLSVRQITLDHTHLDTIDGCRAATELYGCIFRPTVHREIYPFEDLPRCMREMFENTQTGIPIVRVAREMPSAVQPLIA
;
A
#
# COMPACT_ATOMS: atom_id res chain seq x y z
N MET A 1 27.23 12.51 -8.40
CA MET A 1 25.91 12.17 -8.95
C MET A 1 25.17 11.32 -7.93
N PRO A 2 23.87 11.53 -7.71
CA PRO A 2 23.08 10.72 -6.82
C PRO A 2 22.98 9.27 -7.31
N ARG A 3 22.68 8.35 -6.39
CA ARG A 3 22.49 6.93 -6.66
C ARG A 3 21.01 6.58 -6.58
N ALA A 4 20.60 5.57 -7.35
CA ALA A 4 19.25 5.01 -7.25
C ALA A 4 19.27 3.49 -7.53
N TYR A 5 18.28 2.79 -7.01
CA TYR A 5 18.03 1.42 -7.43
C TYR A 5 17.28 1.38 -8.74
N THR A 6 17.69 0.46 -9.60
CA THR A 6 17.08 0.22 -10.92
C THR A 6 16.64 -1.22 -11.04
N ILE A 7 15.67 -1.45 -11.93
CA ILE A 7 15.26 -2.76 -12.41
C ILE A 7 15.36 -2.71 -13.94
N THR A 8 16.15 -3.62 -14.54
CA THR A 8 16.31 -3.69 -15.99
C THR A 8 15.55 -4.87 -16.58
N ALA A 9 15.17 -4.75 -17.86
CA ALA A 9 14.53 -5.84 -18.59
C ALA A 9 15.37 -7.11 -18.60
N ASP A 10 16.70 -6.99 -18.76
CA ASP A 10 17.64 -8.12 -18.76
C ASP A 10 17.70 -8.81 -17.38
N ALA A 11 17.72 -8.03 -16.28
CA ALA A 11 17.71 -8.59 -14.95
C ALA A 11 16.41 -9.36 -14.66
N ILE A 12 15.27 -8.83 -15.12
CA ILE A 12 13.97 -9.53 -15.05
C ILE A 12 14.02 -10.82 -15.83
N ALA A 13 14.49 -10.78 -17.08
CA ALA A 13 14.57 -11.94 -17.95
C ALA A 13 15.48 -13.05 -17.35
N ALA A 14 16.65 -12.66 -16.82
CA ALA A 14 17.56 -13.60 -16.16
C ALA A 14 16.93 -14.26 -14.92
N GLU A 15 16.24 -13.50 -14.07
CA GLU A 15 15.59 -14.05 -12.87
C GLU A 15 14.39 -14.93 -13.21
N ARG A 16 13.58 -14.55 -14.22
CA ARG A 16 12.49 -15.41 -14.73
C ARG A 16 13.01 -16.73 -15.31
N GLY A 17 14.14 -16.69 -16.01
CA GLY A 17 14.84 -17.89 -16.48
C GLY A 17 15.30 -18.78 -15.34
N ARG A 18 15.87 -18.21 -14.28
CA ARG A 18 16.30 -18.95 -13.08
C ARG A 18 15.17 -19.69 -12.40
N VAL A 19 14.00 -19.08 -12.28
CA VAL A 19 12.83 -19.70 -11.62
C VAL A 19 12.00 -20.58 -12.54
N ASN A 20 12.39 -20.70 -13.80
CA ASN A 20 11.73 -21.56 -14.81
C ASN A 20 10.20 -21.35 -14.86
N GLY A 21 9.75 -20.10 -14.80
CA GLY A 21 8.34 -19.70 -14.82
C GLY A 21 7.59 -19.80 -13.50
N ASP A 22 8.17 -20.37 -12.45
CA ASP A 22 7.58 -20.39 -11.11
C ASP A 22 7.79 -19.03 -10.40
N LEU A 23 6.87 -18.09 -10.65
CA LEU A 23 6.95 -16.72 -10.10
C LEU A 23 6.88 -16.67 -8.57
N SER A 24 6.45 -17.74 -7.90
CA SER A 24 6.46 -17.80 -6.43
C SER A 24 7.89 -17.86 -5.85
N LYS A 25 8.87 -18.23 -6.69
CA LYS A 25 10.31 -18.30 -6.36
C LYS A 25 11.10 -17.08 -6.87
N PHE A 26 10.42 -16.11 -7.46
CA PHE A 26 11.07 -14.91 -7.98
C PHE A 26 11.59 -14.05 -6.83
N ASP A 27 12.88 -13.76 -6.86
CA ASP A 27 13.54 -12.95 -5.82
C ASP A 27 13.79 -11.53 -6.32
N VAL A 28 12.95 -10.58 -5.86
CA VAL A 28 13.05 -9.16 -6.22
C VAL A 28 14.41 -8.56 -5.86
N SER A 29 15.08 -9.05 -4.83
CA SER A 29 16.40 -8.56 -4.43
C SER A 29 17.47 -8.76 -5.51
N ARG A 30 17.28 -9.75 -6.38
CA ARG A 30 18.24 -10.08 -7.45
C ARG A 30 18.13 -9.17 -8.66
N VAL A 31 16.98 -8.53 -8.85
CA VAL A 31 16.74 -7.59 -9.98
C VAL A 31 16.96 -6.14 -9.60
N LEU A 32 16.99 -5.82 -8.32
CA LEU A 32 17.33 -4.48 -7.82
C LEU A 32 18.83 -4.26 -7.86
N LYS A 33 19.28 -3.28 -8.64
CA LYS A 33 20.69 -2.92 -8.77
C LYS A 33 20.89 -1.44 -8.47
N MET A 34 21.94 -1.13 -7.67
CA MET A 34 22.36 0.24 -7.43
C MET A 34 23.03 0.77 -8.70
N ASP A 35 22.64 1.95 -9.15
CA ASP A 35 23.17 2.63 -10.33
C ASP A 35 23.30 4.13 -10.05
N THR A 36 24.05 4.82 -10.88
CA THR A 36 24.13 6.27 -10.88
C THR A 36 22.87 6.84 -11.53
N LEU A 37 22.27 7.84 -10.89
CA LEU A 37 21.09 8.51 -11.38
C LEU A 37 21.46 9.82 -12.11
N GLU A 38 21.15 9.91 -13.38
CA GLU A 38 21.15 11.17 -14.12
C GLU A 38 19.77 11.83 -13.96
N LEU A 39 19.75 12.97 -13.28
CA LEU A 39 18.54 13.76 -13.13
C LEU A 39 18.31 14.56 -14.42
N ARG A 40 17.06 14.56 -14.90
CA ARG A 40 16.67 15.45 -15.99
C ARG A 40 16.77 16.92 -15.59
N PRO A 41 16.87 17.88 -16.50
CA PRO A 41 16.73 19.30 -16.20
C PRO A 41 15.37 19.58 -15.54
N MET A 42 15.36 20.53 -14.61
CA MET A 42 14.12 21.00 -13.98
C MET A 42 13.29 21.82 -14.96
N ASP A 43 11.99 21.61 -14.95
CA ASP A 43 10.98 22.42 -15.61
C ASP A 43 10.39 23.45 -14.63
N ARG A 44 9.53 24.35 -15.11
CA ARG A 44 8.94 25.47 -14.35
C ARG A 44 8.10 25.02 -13.16
N HIS A 45 7.45 23.86 -13.21
CA HIS A 45 6.62 23.25 -12.15
C HIS A 45 7.31 22.10 -11.41
N ASP A 46 8.61 21.95 -11.56
CA ASP A 46 9.35 20.88 -10.93
C ASP A 46 9.84 21.25 -9.53
N VAL A 47 9.96 20.23 -8.71
CA VAL A 47 10.59 20.27 -7.41
C VAL A 47 11.71 19.24 -7.37
N HIS A 48 12.91 19.67 -6.99
CA HIS A 48 14.06 18.80 -6.76
C HIS A 48 14.07 18.38 -5.30
N LEU A 49 14.07 17.07 -5.05
CA LEU A 49 14.02 16.48 -3.72
C LEU A 49 15.31 15.73 -3.39
N ARG A 50 15.78 15.86 -2.17
CA ARG A 50 16.62 14.87 -1.48
C ARG A 50 15.72 13.89 -0.76
N ILE A 51 15.87 12.59 -1.01
CA ILE A 51 15.06 11.56 -0.37
C ILE A 51 15.67 11.23 1.00
N LEU A 52 14.85 11.29 2.04
CA LEU A 52 15.27 11.04 3.42
C LEU A 52 15.02 9.59 3.83
N ALA A 53 13.80 9.11 3.58
CA ALA A 53 13.37 7.77 3.92
C ALA A 53 12.30 7.27 2.94
N VAL A 54 12.28 5.96 2.72
CA VAL A 54 11.29 5.28 1.87
C VAL A 54 10.73 4.07 2.60
N SER A 55 9.50 3.67 2.28
CA SER A 55 9.00 2.36 2.69
C SER A 55 9.19 1.32 1.59
N ALA A 56 9.54 0.09 1.98
CA ALA A 56 9.50 -1.03 1.06
C ALA A 56 8.05 -1.51 0.87
N GLU A 57 7.67 -1.82 -0.38
CA GLU A 57 6.29 -2.04 -0.75
C GLU A 57 6.12 -3.23 -1.68
N HIS A 58 5.11 -4.07 -1.41
CA HIS A 58 4.84 -5.28 -2.19
C HIS A 58 4.50 -5.00 -3.66
N ASN A 59 3.99 -3.80 -4.00
CA ASN A 59 3.66 -3.48 -5.38
C ASN A 59 4.88 -3.33 -6.30
N VAL A 60 6.07 -3.11 -5.77
CA VAL A 60 7.32 -3.18 -6.54
C VAL A 60 7.50 -4.55 -7.20
N HIS A 61 6.98 -5.61 -6.57
CA HIS A 61 7.01 -6.96 -7.14
C HIS A 61 6.30 -7.04 -8.49
N HIS A 62 5.19 -6.32 -8.69
CA HIS A 62 4.47 -6.34 -9.97
C HIS A 62 5.31 -5.81 -11.12
N ALA A 63 6.07 -4.73 -10.88
CA ALA A 63 7.00 -4.19 -11.86
C ALA A 63 8.20 -5.10 -12.10
N ALA A 64 8.71 -5.73 -11.01
CA ALA A 64 9.88 -6.58 -11.06
C ALA A 64 9.63 -7.93 -11.75
N ILE A 65 8.48 -8.55 -11.56
CA ILE A 65 8.17 -9.85 -12.17
C ILE A 65 7.74 -9.77 -13.64
N ALA A 66 7.41 -8.56 -14.13
CA ALA A 66 6.93 -8.32 -15.49
C ALA A 66 5.82 -9.29 -15.92
N ASP A 67 4.91 -9.61 -15.00
CA ASP A 67 3.80 -10.52 -15.28
C ASP A 67 2.62 -9.75 -15.85
N THR A 68 2.29 -10.06 -17.08
CA THR A 68 1.47 -9.46 -18.13
C THR A 68 2.15 -8.34 -18.90
N VAL A 69 2.84 -7.38 -18.26
CA VAL A 69 3.47 -6.24 -18.92
C VAL A 69 4.88 -6.06 -18.38
N ASN A 70 5.87 -6.06 -19.24
CA ASN A 70 7.24 -5.71 -18.88
C ASN A 70 7.40 -4.19 -18.91
N ILE A 71 7.20 -3.55 -17.77
CA ILE A 71 7.28 -2.09 -17.64
C ILE A 71 8.71 -1.60 -17.97
N ALA A 72 9.75 -2.36 -17.61
CA ALA A 72 11.12 -1.98 -17.95
C ALA A 72 11.35 -1.92 -19.47
N GLU A 73 10.81 -2.86 -20.24
CA GLU A 73 10.85 -2.80 -21.72
C GLU A 73 10.09 -1.59 -22.26
N LEU A 74 8.86 -1.34 -21.77
CA LEU A 74 8.07 -0.17 -22.17
C LEU A 74 8.78 1.16 -21.90
N ARG A 75 9.65 1.19 -20.90
CA ARG A 75 10.43 2.35 -20.47
C ARG A 75 11.86 2.38 -21.06
N GLY A 76 12.09 1.69 -22.19
CA GLY A 76 13.40 1.67 -22.84
C GLY A 76 14.44 0.78 -22.16
N GLY A 77 14.02 -0.24 -21.44
CA GLY A 77 14.87 -1.28 -20.84
C GLY A 77 15.18 -1.11 -19.36
N LYS A 78 14.79 0.02 -18.71
CA LYS A 78 15.11 0.31 -17.32
C LYS A 78 14.01 1.14 -16.62
N ILE A 79 13.73 0.82 -15.35
CA ILE A 79 12.91 1.65 -14.45
C ILE A 79 13.66 1.94 -13.16
N TYR A 80 13.27 3.04 -12.50
CA TYR A 80 13.67 3.41 -11.16
C TYR A 80 12.44 3.24 -10.24
N PRO A 81 12.38 2.18 -9.40
CA PRO A 81 11.19 1.88 -8.62
C PRO A 81 11.07 2.73 -7.35
N GLY A 82 9.95 2.54 -6.63
CA GLY A 82 9.64 3.19 -5.35
C GLY A 82 8.39 4.04 -5.45
N ASN A 83 7.46 3.88 -4.48
CA ASN A 83 6.11 4.47 -4.57
C ASN A 83 5.82 5.50 -3.50
N SER A 84 6.63 5.60 -2.46
CA SER A 84 6.43 6.57 -1.39
C SER A 84 7.74 6.95 -0.71
N ALA A 85 7.86 8.21 -0.30
CA ALA A 85 9.01 8.72 0.39
C ALA A 85 8.64 9.89 1.32
N VAL A 86 9.56 10.17 2.25
CA VAL A 86 9.74 11.48 2.86
C VAL A 86 10.96 12.12 2.22
N GLY A 87 10.86 13.37 1.78
CA GLY A 87 11.94 14.11 1.14
C GLY A 87 12.08 15.52 1.67
N GLU A 88 13.21 16.12 1.38
CA GLU A 88 13.50 17.53 1.60
C GLU A 88 13.59 18.23 0.25
N VAL A 89 12.95 19.37 0.12
CA VAL A 89 13.02 20.21 -1.07
C VAL A 89 14.40 20.86 -1.16
N LEU A 90 15.14 20.61 -2.24
CA LEU A 90 16.43 21.22 -2.54
C LEU A 90 16.30 22.46 -3.42
N ALA A 91 15.42 22.40 -4.42
CA ALA A 91 15.14 23.50 -5.33
C ALA A 91 13.72 23.40 -5.87
N VAL A 92 13.18 24.51 -6.35
CA VAL A 92 11.85 24.61 -6.97
C VAL A 92 11.92 25.35 -8.30
N GLY A 93 11.09 24.96 -9.25
CA GLY A 93 10.88 25.67 -10.49
C GLY A 93 10.19 27.02 -10.29
N VAL A 94 10.31 27.90 -11.27
CA VAL A 94 9.88 29.32 -11.15
C VAL A 94 8.35 29.49 -10.99
N GLU A 95 7.54 28.49 -11.33
CA GLU A 95 6.09 28.52 -11.20
C GLU A 95 5.57 27.72 -10.00
N VAL A 96 6.46 27.12 -9.21
CA VAL A 96 6.09 26.44 -7.96
C VAL A 96 5.82 27.45 -6.88
N SER A 97 4.61 27.48 -6.34
CA SER A 97 4.20 28.46 -5.33
C SER A 97 3.99 27.91 -3.93
N GLY A 98 3.86 26.59 -3.79
CA GLY A 98 3.50 25.97 -2.51
C GLY A 98 4.68 25.45 -1.69
N PHE A 99 5.90 25.46 -2.23
CA PHE A 99 7.09 24.87 -1.62
C PHE A 99 8.33 25.72 -1.81
N LYS A 100 9.30 25.56 -0.91
CA LYS A 100 10.61 26.22 -0.96
C LYS A 100 11.72 25.29 -0.46
N PRO A 101 12.97 25.56 -0.79
CA PRO A 101 14.11 24.81 -0.26
C PRO A 101 14.08 24.70 1.26
N GLY A 102 14.34 23.50 1.78
CA GLY A 102 14.29 23.13 3.20
C GLY A 102 12.93 22.62 3.68
N ASP A 103 11.85 22.74 2.90
CA ASP A 103 10.56 22.15 3.26
C ASP A 103 10.66 20.62 3.26
N ILE A 104 10.01 19.99 4.24
CA ILE A 104 9.90 18.52 4.31
C ILE A 104 8.55 18.11 3.74
N VAL A 105 8.60 17.15 2.83
CA VAL A 105 7.44 16.70 2.06
C VAL A 105 7.31 15.19 2.09
N ILE A 106 6.08 14.71 1.87
CA ILE A 106 5.81 13.33 1.52
C ILE A 106 5.43 13.26 0.04
N THR A 107 5.74 12.14 -0.59
CA THR A 107 5.46 11.90 -2.00
C THR A 107 4.36 10.85 -2.15
N HIS A 108 3.60 10.89 -3.21
CA HIS A 108 2.66 9.84 -3.57
C HIS A 108 2.93 9.35 -5.00
N CYS A 109 2.47 8.13 -5.32
CA CYS A 109 2.82 7.49 -6.58
C CYS A 109 1.88 7.79 -7.75
N ASN A 110 1.02 8.81 -7.62
CA ASN A 110 0.14 9.19 -8.71
C ASN A 110 0.95 9.82 -9.85
N GLY A 111 0.75 9.30 -11.06
CA GLY A 111 1.13 9.98 -12.28
C GLY A 111 0.07 11.01 -12.70
N GLU A 112 0.09 11.39 -13.96
CA GLU A 112 -0.85 12.35 -14.53
C GLU A 112 -2.33 11.94 -14.28
N PRO A 113 -3.18 12.84 -13.79
CA PRO A 113 -4.59 12.53 -13.53
C PRO A 113 -5.44 12.51 -14.80
N ASP A 114 -6.51 11.71 -14.78
CA ASP A 114 -7.60 11.73 -15.76
C ASP A 114 -8.61 12.85 -15.47
N SER A 115 -9.70 12.89 -16.28
CA SER A 115 -10.77 13.88 -16.10
C SER A 115 -11.57 13.74 -14.79
N TYR A 116 -11.42 12.60 -14.09
CA TYR A 116 -12.03 12.36 -12.78
C TYR A 116 -11.06 12.65 -11.62
N GLY A 117 -9.79 13.02 -11.92
CA GLY A 117 -8.76 13.26 -10.95
C GLY A 117 -8.02 11.99 -10.49
N TYR A 118 -8.33 10.83 -11.06
CA TYR A 118 -7.59 9.59 -10.78
C TYR A 118 -6.35 9.47 -11.66
N PRO A 119 -5.26 8.83 -11.16
CA PRO A 119 -4.05 8.70 -11.96
C PRO A 119 -4.26 7.79 -13.16
N LEU A 120 -4.00 8.31 -14.35
CA LEU A 120 -3.92 7.53 -15.59
C LEU A 120 -2.73 6.57 -15.57
N ARG A 121 -1.67 6.94 -14.87
CA ARG A 121 -0.38 6.26 -14.82
C ARG A 121 0.15 6.24 -13.40
N ILE A 122 1.06 5.31 -13.14
CA ILE A 122 1.76 5.23 -11.87
C ILE A 122 3.13 5.87 -12.03
N TRP A 123 3.43 6.85 -11.19
CA TRP A 123 4.77 7.42 -11.09
C TRP A 123 5.81 6.33 -10.83
N ALA A 124 6.98 6.46 -11.39
CA ALA A 124 8.06 5.48 -11.35
C ALA A 124 7.88 4.25 -12.25
N TYR A 125 6.67 3.95 -12.71
CA TYR A 125 6.43 2.75 -13.53
C TYR A 125 6.06 3.12 -14.98
N ASP A 126 4.86 3.58 -15.22
CA ASP A 126 4.35 3.84 -16.57
C ASP A 126 4.21 5.33 -16.92
N GLN A 127 4.44 6.24 -15.96
CA GLN A 127 4.53 7.68 -16.23
C GLN A 127 5.88 7.99 -16.94
N PRO A 128 5.90 8.57 -18.16
CA PRO A 128 7.13 8.96 -18.84
C PRO A 128 8.01 9.88 -17.98
N ASP A 129 9.32 9.75 -18.14
CA ASP A 129 10.35 10.60 -17.50
C ASP A 129 10.30 10.65 -15.97
N SER A 130 9.56 9.71 -15.34
CA SER A 130 9.49 9.61 -13.92
C SER A 130 10.62 8.76 -13.34
N VAL A 131 11.07 9.13 -12.14
CA VAL A 131 12.01 8.39 -11.32
C VAL A 131 11.33 8.11 -9.99
N GLY A 132 11.35 6.85 -9.55
CA GLY A 132 10.78 6.47 -8.26
C GLY A 132 11.69 6.82 -7.10
N TRP A 133 11.18 6.56 -5.91
CA TRP A 133 11.76 7.06 -4.68
C TRP A 133 12.90 6.22 -4.11
N TYR A 134 13.22 5.06 -4.72
CA TYR A 134 14.39 4.26 -4.30
C TYR A 134 15.68 4.86 -4.84
N GLY A 135 15.88 6.14 -4.60
CA GLY A 135 17.02 6.96 -5.01
C GLY A 135 17.36 8.02 -3.97
N GLU A 136 18.57 8.57 -4.07
CA GLU A 136 19.03 9.64 -3.15
C GLU A 136 18.37 10.98 -3.47
N GLU A 137 18.02 11.22 -4.73
CA GLU A 137 17.37 12.44 -5.20
C GLU A 137 16.32 12.12 -6.27
N ALA A 138 15.37 13.03 -6.46
CA ALA A 138 14.36 12.93 -7.52
C ALA A 138 13.91 14.33 -7.97
N ILE A 139 13.52 14.46 -9.26
CA ILE A 139 12.81 15.61 -9.78
C ILE A 139 11.37 15.21 -10.05
N VAL A 140 10.42 15.91 -9.43
CA VAL A 140 8.99 15.59 -9.42
C VAL A 140 8.17 16.82 -9.80
N ARG A 141 6.89 16.64 -10.13
CA ARG A 141 5.94 17.74 -10.27
C ARG A 141 5.48 18.22 -8.89
N ASP A 142 5.20 19.50 -8.75
CA ASP A 142 4.75 20.12 -7.50
C ASP A 142 3.49 19.48 -6.92
N TRP A 143 2.57 19.00 -7.78
CA TRP A 143 1.36 18.30 -7.36
C TRP A 143 1.58 16.87 -6.83
N GLN A 144 2.78 16.30 -7.00
CA GLN A 144 3.11 14.97 -6.52
C GLN A 144 3.58 14.92 -5.07
N ILE A 145 3.70 16.07 -4.44
CA ILE A 145 4.17 16.19 -3.07
C ILE A 145 3.12 16.89 -2.20
N ILE A 146 3.18 16.58 -0.93
CA ILE A 146 2.35 17.17 0.12
C ILE A 146 3.28 17.56 1.26
N ALA A 147 3.06 18.69 1.91
CA ALA A 147 3.83 19.06 3.10
C ALA A 147 3.76 17.96 4.17
N ALA A 148 4.90 17.51 4.66
CA ALA A 148 4.92 16.46 5.67
C ALA A 148 4.33 16.97 7.01
N PRO A 149 3.43 16.22 7.65
CA PRO A 149 2.78 16.63 8.87
C PRO A 149 3.69 16.40 10.10
N LEU A 150 4.81 17.10 10.21
CA LEU A 150 5.85 16.88 11.23
C LEU A 150 5.38 17.03 12.69
N LYS A 151 4.20 17.66 12.92
CA LYS A 151 3.62 17.87 14.25
C LYS A 151 2.48 16.93 14.59
N CYS A 152 2.28 15.87 13.81
CA CYS A 152 1.17 14.93 13.99
C CYS A 152 1.38 13.91 15.14
N GLY A 153 2.53 13.94 15.81
CA GLY A 153 2.87 13.00 16.90
C GLY A 153 3.33 11.62 16.42
N LEU A 154 3.74 11.52 15.17
CA LEU A 154 4.43 10.36 14.60
C LEU A 154 5.92 10.68 14.45
N ASN A 155 6.77 9.65 14.53
CA ASN A 155 8.17 9.78 14.17
C ASN A 155 8.36 9.75 12.63
N LEU A 156 9.58 10.03 12.15
CA LEU A 156 9.90 10.09 10.73
C LEU A 156 9.62 8.76 10.00
N TRP A 157 9.89 7.64 10.65
CA TRP A 157 9.73 6.31 10.08
C TRP A 157 8.25 5.94 9.93
N GLU A 158 7.43 6.33 10.91
CA GLU A 158 5.98 6.17 10.84
C GLU A 158 5.39 7.06 9.74
N ILE A 159 5.87 8.29 9.58
CA ILE A 159 5.45 9.17 8.47
C ILE A 159 5.85 8.53 7.12
N ALA A 160 7.08 8.01 6.98
CA ALA A 160 7.53 7.37 5.75
C ALA A 160 6.76 6.09 5.38
N ALA A 161 6.12 5.44 6.35
CA ALA A 161 5.31 4.25 6.13
C ALA A 161 3.95 4.52 5.46
N LEU A 162 3.47 5.77 5.47
CA LEU A 162 2.09 6.12 5.18
C LEU A 162 1.78 6.59 3.75
N PRO A 163 2.68 7.24 2.98
CA PRO A 163 2.29 8.00 1.79
C PRO A 163 1.56 7.22 0.69
N LEU A 164 1.83 5.93 0.52
CA LEU A 164 1.04 5.05 -0.36
C LEU A 164 -0.13 4.39 0.39
N ARG A 165 0.13 3.93 1.61
CA ARG A 165 -0.80 3.04 2.33
C ARG A 165 -2.00 3.78 2.89
N ALA A 166 -1.81 4.98 3.44
CA ALA A 166 -2.89 5.75 4.04
C ALA A 166 -3.92 6.23 3.00
N PRO A 167 -3.54 6.83 1.85
CA PRO A 167 -4.50 7.15 0.80
C PRO A 167 -5.24 5.92 0.28
N THR A 168 -4.54 4.80 0.08
CA THR A 168 -5.19 3.55 -0.37
C THR A 168 -6.21 3.05 0.65
N ALA A 169 -5.87 3.03 1.93
CA ALA A 169 -6.80 2.62 3.00
C ALA A 169 -7.99 3.57 3.10
N TYR A 170 -7.75 4.87 3.01
CA TYR A 170 -8.78 5.92 3.05
C TYR A 170 -9.74 5.80 1.87
N HIS A 171 -9.22 5.62 0.67
CA HIS A 171 -10.02 5.41 -0.53
C HIS A 171 -10.91 4.17 -0.44
N LEU A 172 -10.32 3.02 -0.05
CA LEU A 172 -11.05 1.77 0.15
C LEU A 172 -12.15 1.92 1.21
N TRP A 173 -11.86 2.62 2.32
CA TRP A 173 -12.85 2.85 3.38
C TRP A 173 -14.01 3.71 2.88
N ARG A 174 -13.73 4.86 2.27
CA ARG A 174 -14.76 5.74 1.72
C ARG A 174 -15.68 5.01 0.73
N ARG A 175 -15.10 4.20 -0.16
CA ARG A 175 -15.86 3.43 -1.14
C ARG A 175 -16.67 2.33 -0.46
N GLY A 176 -16.04 1.47 0.32
CA GLY A 176 -16.71 0.35 0.98
C GLY A 176 -17.83 0.80 1.92
N HIS A 177 -17.56 1.77 2.78
CA HIS A 177 -18.53 2.35 3.70
C HIS A 177 -19.63 3.11 2.96
N GLY A 178 -19.27 3.98 2.00
CA GLY A 178 -20.24 4.74 1.19
C GLY A 178 -21.17 3.84 0.39
N ILE A 179 -20.67 2.82 -0.30
CA ILE A 179 -21.48 1.85 -1.04
C ILE A 179 -22.42 1.09 -0.10
N PHE A 180 -21.95 0.66 1.08
CA PHE A 180 -22.80 -0.01 2.05
C PHE A 180 -23.92 0.93 2.54
N ARG A 181 -23.60 2.18 2.86
CA ARG A 181 -24.57 3.19 3.32
C ARG A 181 -25.61 3.59 2.27
N LEU A 182 -25.27 3.56 0.99
CA LEU A 182 -26.25 3.74 -0.10
C LEU A 182 -27.32 2.64 -0.11
N LYS A 183 -27.01 1.43 0.40
CA LYS A 183 -27.92 0.28 0.40
C LYS A 183 -28.60 0.07 1.76
N VAL A 184 -27.92 0.41 2.84
CA VAL A 184 -28.40 0.16 4.23
C VAL A 184 -28.25 1.44 5.04
N ALA A 185 -29.38 2.04 5.40
CA ALA A 185 -29.43 3.25 6.23
C ALA A 185 -28.83 3.00 7.62
N GLU A 186 -28.26 4.05 8.20
CA GLU A 186 -27.56 3.97 9.49
C GLU A 186 -28.47 3.53 10.63
N GLU A 187 -29.73 3.98 10.64
CA GLU A 187 -30.75 3.62 11.65
C GLU A 187 -31.05 2.11 11.68
N LYS A 188 -30.86 1.43 10.52
CA LYS A 188 -31.03 -0.03 10.44
C LYS A 188 -29.79 -0.79 10.90
N ARG A 189 -28.61 -0.20 10.74
CA ARG A 189 -27.32 -0.83 11.08
C ARG A 189 -26.28 0.23 11.46
N ALA A 190 -26.33 0.74 12.66
CA ALA A 190 -25.40 1.77 13.14
C ALA A 190 -23.95 1.24 13.21
N ARG A 191 -23.74 0.03 13.75
CA ARG A 191 -22.41 -0.60 13.85
C ARG A 191 -22.23 -1.69 12.82
N LEU A 192 -21.13 -1.63 12.09
CA LEU A 192 -20.75 -2.58 11.06
C LEU A 192 -19.72 -3.58 11.58
N ASN A 193 -19.74 -4.80 11.04
CA ASN A 193 -18.68 -5.78 11.17
C ASN A 193 -17.75 -5.62 9.95
N VAL A 194 -16.50 -5.28 10.17
CA VAL A 194 -15.52 -4.95 9.13
C VAL A 194 -14.34 -5.89 9.25
N LEU A 195 -14.04 -6.63 8.17
CA LEU A 195 -12.95 -7.60 8.12
C LEU A 195 -11.90 -7.13 7.12
N ALA A 196 -10.63 -7.36 7.45
CA ALA A 196 -9.55 -7.14 6.50
C ALA A 196 -8.56 -8.31 6.45
N PHE A 197 -7.98 -8.50 5.26
CA PHE A 197 -6.91 -9.44 4.95
C PHE A 197 -5.72 -8.71 4.34
N GLY A 198 -4.49 -9.09 4.69
CA GLY A 198 -3.28 -8.56 4.06
C GLY A 198 -2.37 -7.79 5.02
N GLY A 199 -1.70 -6.76 4.49
CA GLY A 199 -0.64 -6.04 5.18
C GLY A 199 -1.05 -4.69 5.79
N GLY A 200 -0.15 -3.71 5.69
CA GLY A 200 -0.30 -2.40 6.32
C GLY A 200 -1.50 -1.58 5.84
N VAL A 201 -1.91 -1.68 4.56
CA VAL A 201 -3.15 -1.03 4.07
C VAL A 201 -4.36 -1.54 4.83
N SER A 202 -4.46 -2.85 5.04
CA SER A 202 -5.58 -3.48 5.74
C SER A 202 -5.64 -3.08 7.22
N GLU A 203 -4.49 -2.90 7.86
CA GLU A 203 -4.40 -2.40 9.23
C GLU A 203 -4.95 -0.97 9.33
N LEU A 204 -4.49 -0.08 8.44
CA LEU A 204 -4.96 1.32 8.40
C LEU A 204 -6.46 1.41 8.05
N PHE A 205 -6.95 0.54 7.16
CA PHE A 205 -8.37 0.44 6.85
C PHE A 205 -9.23 0.11 8.09
N LEU A 206 -8.76 -0.81 8.94
CA LEU A 206 -9.44 -1.16 10.19
C LEU A 206 -9.34 -0.05 11.26
N MET A 207 -8.27 0.75 11.23
CA MET A 207 -8.18 1.94 12.10
C MET A 207 -9.29 2.95 11.78
N LEU A 208 -9.61 3.17 10.49
CA LEU A 208 -10.74 4.01 10.07
C LEU A 208 -12.07 3.43 10.57
N ALA A 209 -12.30 2.13 10.36
CA ALA A 209 -13.50 1.47 10.84
C ALA A 209 -13.69 1.63 12.35
N LYS A 210 -12.62 1.52 13.13
CA LYS A 210 -12.64 1.71 14.59
C LYS A 210 -12.88 3.16 14.99
N ALA A 211 -12.28 4.12 14.29
CA ALA A 211 -12.49 5.54 14.54
C ALA A 211 -13.98 5.93 14.41
N GLU A 212 -14.71 5.24 13.51
CA GLU A 212 -16.16 5.36 13.35
C GLU A 212 -16.97 4.39 14.22
N SER A 213 -16.35 3.80 15.28
CA SER A 213 -16.98 2.92 16.26
C SER A 213 -17.55 1.60 15.71
N HIS A 214 -17.02 1.10 14.60
CA HIS A 214 -17.37 -0.19 14.03
C HIS A 214 -16.57 -1.35 14.65
N HIS A 215 -17.07 -2.58 14.50
CA HIS A 215 -16.38 -3.78 14.95
C HIS A 215 -15.35 -4.20 13.88
N ALA A 216 -14.09 -4.20 14.26
CA ALA A 216 -12.97 -4.52 13.36
C ALA A 216 -12.45 -5.93 13.62
N PHE A 217 -12.26 -6.69 12.53
CA PHE A 217 -11.73 -8.05 12.52
C PHE A 217 -10.55 -8.13 11.57
N PHE A 218 -9.51 -8.86 11.95
CA PHE A 218 -8.32 -9.05 11.12
C PHE A 218 -7.94 -10.52 11.00
N CYS A 219 -7.87 -11.02 9.78
CA CYS A 219 -7.48 -12.40 9.52
C CYS A 219 -6.01 -12.49 9.09
N SER A 220 -5.19 -13.20 9.88
CA SER A 220 -3.75 -13.34 9.62
C SER A 220 -3.21 -14.69 10.10
N GLY A 221 -2.22 -15.21 9.36
CA GLY A 221 -1.45 -16.39 9.79
C GLY A 221 -0.28 -16.09 10.75
N SER A 222 0.06 -14.80 11.03
CA SER A 222 1.12 -14.42 11.98
C SER A 222 0.56 -14.25 13.38
N PRO A 223 1.03 -15.05 14.38
CA PRO A 223 0.62 -14.89 15.77
C PRO A 223 0.98 -13.51 16.35
N GLU A 224 2.19 -13.01 16.03
CA GLU A 224 2.70 -11.73 16.52
C GLU A 224 1.81 -10.57 16.04
N ARG A 225 1.44 -10.61 14.76
CA ARG A 225 0.55 -9.60 14.18
C ARG A 225 -0.84 -9.67 14.78
N ARG A 226 -1.40 -10.87 15.00
CA ARG A 226 -2.69 -11.03 15.65
C ARG A 226 -2.67 -10.45 17.07
N ALA A 227 -1.64 -10.78 17.87
CA ALA A 227 -1.50 -10.26 19.22
C ALA A 227 -1.31 -8.73 19.26
N HIS A 228 -0.59 -8.17 18.26
CA HIS A 228 -0.44 -6.72 18.12
C HIS A 228 -1.79 -6.02 17.88
N LEU A 229 -2.57 -6.51 16.91
CA LEU A 229 -3.85 -5.91 16.54
C LEU A 229 -4.93 -6.11 17.63
N GLU A 230 -4.87 -7.23 18.35
CA GLU A 230 -5.74 -7.47 19.49
C GLU A 230 -5.55 -6.42 20.60
N ARG A 231 -4.30 -6.04 20.91
CA ARG A 231 -4.01 -4.93 21.82
C ARG A 231 -4.56 -3.58 21.35
N GLN A 232 -4.76 -3.43 20.06
CA GLN A 232 -5.44 -2.25 19.48
C GLN A 232 -6.97 -2.39 19.49
N GLY A 233 -7.55 -3.48 20.05
CA GLY A 233 -8.98 -3.75 20.09
C GLY A 233 -9.56 -4.18 18.74
N ILE A 234 -8.75 -4.81 17.88
CA ILE A 234 -9.18 -5.46 16.65
C ILE A 234 -9.26 -6.96 16.93
N THR A 235 -10.41 -7.58 16.62
CA THR A 235 -10.62 -9.01 16.86
C THR A 235 -9.80 -9.85 15.90
N PRO A 236 -8.83 -10.66 16.37
CA PRO A 236 -7.99 -11.46 15.48
C PRO A 236 -8.71 -12.76 15.06
N ILE A 237 -8.47 -13.19 13.83
CA ILE A 237 -8.88 -14.50 13.32
C ILE A 237 -7.62 -15.22 12.79
N ASP A 238 -7.41 -16.46 13.23
CA ASP A 238 -6.27 -17.25 12.78
C ASP A 238 -6.52 -17.89 11.41
N GLN A 239 -5.86 -17.36 10.38
CA GLN A 239 -5.95 -17.90 9.02
C GLN A 239 -5.47 -19.35 8.91
N LYS A 240 -4.50 -19.77 9.75
CA LYS A 240 -3.96 -21.13 9.74
C LYS A 240 -4.97 -22.16 10.22
N ALA A 241 -5.89 -21.78 11.12
CA ALA A 241 -6.98 -22.64 11.57
C ALA A 241 -7.93 -23.06 10.44
N PHE A 242 -7.90 -22.36 9.31
CA PHE A 242 -8.71 -22.63 8.13
C PHE A 242 -7.83 -22.99 6.92
N ASN A 243 -6.68 -23.64 7.16
CA ASN A 243 -5.74 -24.10 6.13
C ASN A 243 -5.48 -23.04 5.03
N ARG A 244 -5.44 -21.74 5.41
CA ARG A 244 -5.30 -20.62 4.49
C ARG A 244 -6.32 -20.61 3.34
N PHE A 245 -7.50 -21.20 3.55
CA PHE A 245 -8.59 -21.30 2.57
C PHE A 245 -8.28 -22.13 1.34
N ALA A 246 -7.50 -23.19 1.49
CA ALA A 246 -7.06 -24.04 0.38
C ALA A 246 -8.20 -24.82 -0.29
N GLY A 247 -9.31 -25.07 0.42
CA GLY A 247 -10.45 -25.81 -0.09
C GLY A 247 -11.80 -25.24 0.32
N ALA A 248 -12.86 -25.74 -0.30
CA ALA A 248 -14.24 -25.28 -0.05
C ALA A 248 -14.69 -25.52 1.41
N GLU A 249 -14.27 -26.62 2.05
CA GLU A 249 -14.61 -26.90 3.44
C GLU A 249 -13.90 -25.93 4.39
N ASP A 250 -12.67 -25.51 4.08
CA ASP A 250 -11.94 -24.50 4.85
C ASP A 250 -12.68 -23.16 4.83
N VAL A 251 -13.16 -22.74 3.65
CA VAL A 251 -13.97 -21.51 3.46
C VAL A 251 -15.29 -21.63 4.23
N LYS A 252 -15.95 -22.77 4.20
CA LYS A 252 -17.20 -23.02 4.95
C LYS A 252 -16.98 -22.94 6.44
N ASN A 253 -15.90 -23.53 6.96
CA ASN A 253 -15.57 -23.49 8.39
C ASN A 253 -15.20 -22.06 8.84
N PHE A 254 -14.46 -21.32 8.03
CA PHE A 254 -14.22 -19.90 8.25
C PHE A 254 -15.52 -19.08 8.30
N THR A 255 -16.44 -19.32 7.38
CA THR A 255 -17.74 -18.66 7.34
C THR A 255 -18.57 -18.93 8.60
N LYS A 256 -18.55 -20.18 9.11
CA LYS A 256 -19.20 -20.55 10.37
C LYS A 256 -18.60 -19.76 11.54
N GLU A 257 -17.27 -19.68 11.61
CA GLU A 257 -16.59 -18.90 12.66
C GLU A 257 -16.91 -17.42 12.59
N VAL A 258 -16.89 -16.83 11.39
CA VAL A 258 -17.33 -15.43 11.19
C VAL A 258 -18.76 -15.23 11.69
N ARG A 259 -19.70 -16.12 11.36
CA ARG A 259 -21.08 -16.03 11.86
C ARG A 259 -21.14 -16.13 13.37
N ARG A 260 -20.35 -17.00 13.98
CA ARG A 260 -20.26 -17.14 15.44
C ARG A 260 -19.76 -15.83 16.08
N LEU A 261 -18.71 -15.22 15.53
CA LEU A 261 -18.11 -13.98 16.03
C LEU A 261 -19.02 -12.75 15.85
N THR A 262 -19.91 -12.78 14.87
CA THR A 262 -20.81 -11.65 14.52
C THR A 262 -22.26 -11.87 14.93
N GLY A 263 -22.56 -12.87 15.78
CA GLY A 263 -23.92 -13.17 16.21
C GLY A 263 -24.86 -13.61 15.09
N GLY A 264 -24.34 -14.20 14.02
CA GLY A 264 -25.08 -14.66 12.85
C GLY A 264 -25.08 -13.72 11.64
N ASP A 265 -24.73 -12.44 11.81
CA ASP A 265 -24.82 -11.42 10.74
C ASP A 265 -23.84 -11.66 9.57
N GLY A 266 -22.59 -11.93 9.88
CA GLY A 266 -21.48 -11.91 8.92
C GLY A 266 -20.83 -10.53 8.82
N MET A 267 -19.96 -10.34 7.81
CA MET A 267 -19.19 -9.12 7.60
C MET A 267 -19.94 -8.17 6.66
N HIS A 268 -20.06 -6.91 7.05
CA HIS A 268 -20.71 -5.90 6.22
C HIS A 268 -19.76 -5.35 5.18
N ILE A 269 -18.48 -5.18 5.55
CA ILE A 269 -17.43 -4.72 4.65
C ILE A 269 -16.21 -5.63 4.81
N VAL A 270 -15.64 -6.06 3.68
CA VAL A 270 -14.41 -6.85 3.63
C VAL A 270 -13.39 -6.11 2.78
N CYS A 271 -12.21 -5.86 3.33
CA CYS A 271 -11.05 -5.35 2.60
C CYS A 271 -10.11 -6.52 2.27
N ASP A 272 -9.98 -6.84 0.99
CA ASP A 272 -9.14 -7.91 0.50
C ASP A 272 -8.00 -7.36 -0.37
N MET A 273 -6.78 -7.36 0.18
CA MET A 273 -5.57 -6.91 -0.53
C MET A 273 -4.78 -8.07 -1.15
N LEU A 274 -5.24 -9.32 -1.02
CA LEU A 274 -4.50 -10.53 -1.40
C LEU A 274 -5.10 -11.25 -2.60
N ARG A 275 -6.44 -11.32 -2.67
CA ARG A 275 -7.21 -12.11 -3.64
C ARG A 275 -6.93 -13.63 -3.58
N GLY A 276 -7.16 -14.36 -4.67
CA GLY A 276 -6.99 -15.80 -4.70
C GLY A 276 -7.92 -16.51 -3.71
N PRO A 277 -7.43 -17.46 -2.90
CA PRO A 277 -8.23 -18.20 -1.92
C PRO A 277 -8.87 -17.27 -0.86
N VAL A 278 -8.21 -16.16 -0.51
CA VAL A 278 -8.71 -15.15 0.44
C VAL A 278 -9.96 -14.47 -0.10
N PHE A 279 -10.03 -14.19 -1.40
CA PHE A 279 -11.21 -13.60 -2.03
C PHE A 279 -12.47 -14.44 -1.82
N ALA A 280 -12.37 -15.77 -2.05
CA ALA A 280 -13.49 -16.68 -1.86
C ALA A 280 -13.96 -16.70 -0.39
N ALA A 281 -13.02 -16.73 0.56
CA ALA A 281 -13.31 -16.69 1.99
C ALA A 281 -13.96 -15.34 2.39
N GLY A 282 -13.42 -14.22 1.91
CA GLY A 282 -13.95 -12.88 2.16
C GLY A 282 -15.38 -12.72 1.64
N VAL A 283 -15.64 -13.15 0.40
CA VAL A 283 -16.98 -13.08 -0.21
C VAL A 283 -17.98 -14.01 0.50
N ALA A 284 -17.56 -15.23 0.90
CA ALA A 284 -18.41 -16.15 1.65
C ALA A 284 -18.78 -15.59 3.03
N ALA A 285 -17.88 -14.88 3.68
CA ALA A 285 -18.08 -14.27 5.01
C ALA A 285 -19.01 -13.04 5.00
N LEU A 286 -19.27 -12.43 3.83
CA LEU A 286 -20.13 -11.24 3.75
C LEU A 286 -21.55 -11.49 4.25
N ALA A 287 -22.10 -10.49 4.87
CA ALA A 287 -23.53 -10.38 5.19
C ALA A 287 -24.35 -10.09 3.91
N ARG A 288 -25.69 -10.11 4.00
CA ARG A 288 -26.54 -9.55 2.95
C ARG A 288 -26.21 -8.06 2.78
N GLU A 289 -26.25 -7.54 1.56
CA GLU A 289 -25.87 -6.18 1.16
C GLU A 289 -24.37 -5.87 1.38
N GLY A 290 -23.57 -6.86 1.77
CA GLY A 290 -22.15 -6.68 2.05
C GLY A 290 -21.34 -6.18 0.86
N VAL A 291 -20.19 -5.58 1.16
CA VAL A 291 -19.27 -5.00 0.17
C VAL A 291 -17.88 -5.60 0.34
N ASN A 292 -17.31 -6.13 -0.73
CA ASN A 292 -15.89 -6.47 -0.80
C ASN A 292 -15.15 -5.37 -1.55
N VAL A 293 -14.18 -4.74 -0.90
CA VAL A 293 -13.31 -3.72 -1.52
C VAL A 293 -11.88 -4.23 -1.68
N SER A 294 -11.22 -3.88 -2.78
CA SER A 294 -9.86 -4.32 -3.07
C SER A 294 -9.11 -3.31 -3.96
N ALA A 295 -7.82 -3.11 -3.65
CA ALA A 295 -6.89 -2.36 -4.51
C ALA A 295 -5.62 -3.18 -4.86
N GLY A 296 -5.45 -4.37 -4.28
CA GLY A 296 -4.32 -5.25 -4.49
C GLY A 296 -4.69 -6.55 -5.21
N TRP A 297 -3.70 -7.29 -5.69
CA TRP A 297 -3.92 -8.61 -6.30
C TRP A 297 -2.76 -9.59 -6.12
N GLN A 298 -1.62 -9.18 -5.60
CA GLN A 298 -0.41 -10.00 -5.54
C GLN A 298 -0.19 -10.79 -6.86
N LEU A 299 -0.17 -12.13 -6.80
CA LEU A 299 -0.06 -13.01 -7.98
C LEU A 299 -1.43 -13.41 -8.56
N HIS A 300 -2.54 -13.01 -7.95
CA HIS A 300 -3.89 -13.47 -8.28
C HIS A 300 -4.65 -12.45 -9.13
N LYS A 301 -4.36 -12.39 -10.41
CA LYS A 301 -5.00 -11.43 -11.34
C LYS A 301 -6.42 -11.80 -11.73
N ARG A 302 -6.72 -13.09 -11.76
CA ARG A 302 -8.05 -13.62 -12.12
C ARG A 302 -8.74 -14.15 -10.88
N ILE A 303 -10.02 -13.82 -10.75
CA ILE A 303 -10.91 -14.30 -9.70
C ILE A 303 -12.16 -14.90 -10.37
N SER A 304 -12.70 -15.94 -9.75
CA SER A 304 -14.00 -16.52 -10.10
C SER A 304 -14.95 -16.39 -8.93
N TYR A 305 -16.24 -16.26 -9.21
CA TYR A 305 -17.28 -16.14 -8.18
C TYR A 305 -18.60 -16.74 -8.65
N ASP A 306 -19.43 -17.16 -7.69
CA ASP A 306 -20.81 -17.58 -7.93
C ASP A 306 -21.71 -16.34 -8.05
N SER A 307 -22.10 -16.01 -9.27
CA SER A 307 -22.96 -14.83 -9.55
C SER A 307 -24.35 -14.97 -8.93
N ALA A 308 -24.92 -16.16 -8.87
CA ALA A 308 -26.21 -16.41 -8.26
C ALA A 308 -26.18 -16.15 -6.75
N GLY A 309 -25.14 -16.66 -6.07
CA GLY A 309 -24.91 -16.43 -4.65
C GLY A 309 -24.70 -14.95 -4.32
N LEU A 310 -23.99 -14.19 -5.19
CA LEU A 310 -23.86 -12.75 -5.04
C LEU A 310 -25.19 -12.03 -5.19
N SER A 311 -25.97 -12.39 -6.24
CA SER A 311 -27.28 -11.75 -6.52
C SER A 311 -28.27 -11.97 -5.38
N VAL A 312 -28.41 -13.21 -4.88
CA VAL A 312 -29.33 -13.54 -3.77
C VAL A 312 -29.00 -12.75 -2.51
N ARG A 313 -27.71 -12.54 -2.21
CA ARG A 313 -27.27 -11.79 -1.05
C ARG A 313 -27.06 -10.30 -1.32
N GLN A 314 -27.23 -9.85 -2.58
CA GLN A 314 -27.02 -8.46 -3.01
C GLN A 314 -25.62 -7.93 -2.69
N ILE A 315 -24.60 -8.76 -2.93
CA ILE A 315 -23.21 -8.43 -2.66
C ILE A 315 -22.66 -7.48 -3.73
N THR A 316 -21.89 -6.49 -3.29
CA THR A 316 -21.11 -5.62 -4.18
C THR A 316 -19.63 -5.97 -4.12
N LEU A 317 -19.01 -6.11 -5.29
CA LEU A 317 -17.56 -6.21 -5.47
C LEU A 317 -17.06 -4.90 -6.03
N ASP A 318 -16.22 -4.19 -5.28
CA ASP A 318 -15.64 -2.92 -5.68
C ASP A 318 -14.13 -3.03 -5.79
N HIS A 319 -13.62 -2.84 -7.00
CA HIS A 319 -12.20 -2.88 -7.29
C HIS A 319 -11.73 -1.48 -7.65
N THR A 320 -10.79 -0.98 -6.90
CA THR A 320 -10.21 0.35 -7.12
C THR A 320 -8.70 0.26 -7.30
N HIS A 321 -8.05 1.37 -7.55
CA HIS A 321 -6.62 1.48 -7.71
C HIS A 321 -6.07 2.51 -6.72
N LEU A 322 -5.49 3.61 -7.19
CA LEU A 322 -5.02 4.71 -6.36
C LEU A 322 -6.14 5.72 -6.09
N ASP A 323 -6.02 6.50 -5.03
CA ASP A 323 -6.91 7.64 -4.78
C ASP A 323 -6.52 8.85 -5.64
N THR A 324 -7.35 9.86 -5.67
CA THR A 324 -7.06 11.19 -6.23
C THR A 324 -6.03 11.92 -5.37
N ILE A 325 -5.42 12.97 -5.91
CA ILE A 325 -4.49 13.83 -5.15
C ILE A 325 -5.19 14.45 -3.92
N ASP A 326 -6.45 14.87 -4.06
CA ASP A 326 -7.23 15.40 -2.94
C ASP A 326 -7.52 14.32 -1.90
N GLY A 327 -7.74 13.07 -2.31
CA GLY A 327 -7.82 11.94 -1.41
C GLY A 327 -6.50 11.69 -0.65
N CYS A 328 -5.36 11.84 -1.32
CA CYS A 328 -4.05 11.77 -0.67
C CYS A 328 -3.87 12.87 0.39
N ARG A 329 -4.28 14.11 0.09
CA ARG A 329 -4.24 15.23 1.04
C ARG A 329 -5.14 14.96 2.25
N ALA A 330 -6.39 14.57 2.01
CA ALA A 330 -7.34 14.24 3.08
C ALA A 330 -6.83 13.09 3.98
N ALA A 331 -6.23 12.06 3.40
CA ALA A 331 -5.62 10.99 4.17
C ALA A 331 -4.45 11.46 5.02
N THR A 332 -3.66 12.45 4.55
CA THR A 332 -2.53 13.01 5.29
C THR A 332 -2.97 13.75 6.56
N GLU A 333 -4.14 14.37 6.55
CA GLU A 333 -4.73 15.03 7.73
C GLU A 333 -5.06 14.05 8.87
N LEU A 334 -5.15 12.76 8.56
CA LEU A 334 -5.44 11.71 9.54
C LEU A 334 -4.18 11.09 10.18
N TYR A 335 -2.99 11.53 9.79
CA TYR A 335 -1.72 11.04 10.35
C TYR A 335 -1.62 11.41 11.84
N GLY A 336 -1.27 10.44 12.66
CA GLY A 336 -1.12 10.58 14.11
C GLY A 336 -2.42 10.65 14.89
N CYS A 337 -3.53 11.07 14.31
CA CYS A 337 -4.85 11.03 14.98
C CYS A 337 -5.57 9.69 14.75
N ILE A 338 -5.60 9.20 13.52
CA ILE A 338 -6.18 7.89 13.17
C ILE A 338 -5.08 6.93 12.71
N PHE A 339 -4.30 7.34 11.71
CA PHE A 339 -3.25 6.50 11.16
C PHE A 339 -2.00 6.49 12.04
N ARG A 340 -1.75 5.36 12.71
CA ARG A 340 -0.57 5.06 13.51
C ARG A 340 0.00 3.72 13.05
N PRO A 341 0.85 3.72 12.00
CA PRO A 341 1.33 2.49 11.40
C PRO A 341 2.28 1.74 12.33
N THR A 342 2.28 0.43 12.23
CA THR A 342 3.31 -0.40 12.85
C THR A 342 4.53 -0.46 11.92
N VAL A 343 5.61 0.17 12.32
CA VAL A 343 6.89 0.12 11.59
C VAL A 343 7.71 -1.08 12.07
N HIS A 344 8.47 -1.70 11.18
CA HIS A 344 9.43 -2.74 11.54
C HIS A 344 10.52 -2.14 12.44
N ARG A 345 10.98 -2.93 13.43
CA ARG A 345 11.94 -2.47 14.44
C ARG A 345 13.29 -2.03 13.88
N GLU A 346 13.74 -2.68 12.80
CA GLU A 346 14.96 -2.33 12.10
C GLU A 346 14.67 -1.30 11.01
N ILE A 347 15.41 -0.19 11.03
CA ILE A 347 15.44 0.77 9.93
C ILE A 347 16.66 0.43 9.07
N TYR A 348 16.40 -0.05 7.86
CA TYR A 348 17.45 -0.51 6.95
C TYR A 348 18.25 0.66 6.39
N PRO A 349 19.59 0.55 6.28
CA PRO A 349 20.37 1.51 5.48
C PRO A 349 20.02 1.39 3.99
N PHE A 350 20.30 2.44 3.21
CA PHE A 350 19.93 2.47 1.79
C PHE A 350 20.52 1.31 1.00
N GLU A 351 21.77 0.96 1.29
CA GLU A 351 22.48 -0.14 0.66
C GLU A 351 21.81 -1.52 0.88
N ASP A 352 21.01 -1.64 1.93
CA ASP A 352 20.33 -2.88 2.32
C ASP A 352 18.88 -2.98 1.77
N LEU A 353 18.44 -2.08 0.89
CA LEU A 353 17.12 -2.16 0.26
C LEU A 353 16.83 -3.55 -0.37
N PRO A 354 17.77 -4.21 -1.09
CA PRO A 354 17.53 -5.56 -1.61
C PRO A 354 17.27 -6.60 -0.51
N ARG A 355 18.01 -6.54 0.62
CA ARG A 355 17.76 -7.40 1.78
C ARG A 355 16.39 -7.13 2.38
N CYS A 356 16.07 -5.86 2.60
CA CYS A 356 14.78 -5.41 3.10
C CYS A 356 13.61 -5.96 2.25
N MET A 357 13.72 -5.86 0.93
CA MET A 357 12.71 -6.37 -0.01
C MET A 357 12.58 -7.89 0.06
N ARG A 358 13.69 -8.64 0.12
CA ARG A 358 13.66 -10.10 0.25
C ARG A 358 12.95 -10.53 1.54
N GLU A 359 13.34 -9.97 2.68
CA GLU A 359 12.75 -10.29 3.99
C GLU A 359 11.26 -9.95 4.04
N MET A 360 10.82 -8.88 3.35
CA MET A 360 9.42 -8.52 3.22
C MET A 360 8.62 -9.60 2.46
N PHE A 361 9.16 -10.13 1.35
CA PHE A 361 8.51 -11.20 0.59
C PHE A 361 8.53 -12.55 1.30
N GLU A 362 9.55 -12.81 2.10
CA GLU A 362 9.64 -13.98 2.98
C GLU A 362 8.71 -13.87 4.20
N ASN A 363 8.05 -12.70 4.40
CA ASN A 363 7.17 -12.40 5.54
C ASN A 363 7.87 -12.56 6.91
N THR A 364 9.15 -12.23 7.01
CA THR A 364 9.93 -12.29 8.25
C THR A 364 9.84 -11.01 9.07
N GLN A 365 9.30 -9.94 8.49
CA GLN A 365 9.16 -8.63 9.12
C GLN A 365 7.83 -8.49 9.87
N THR A 366 7.85 -7.86 11.04
CA THR A 366 6.67 -7.71 11.92
C THR A 366 5.88 -6.43 11.69
N GLY A 367 6.41 -5.48 10.93
CA GLY A 367 5.78 -4.19 10.62
C GLY A 367 6.12 -3.73 9.21
N ILE A 368 5.81 -2.48 8.91
CA ILE A 368 6.14 -1.84 7.64
C ILE A 368 7.65 -1.56 7.60
N PRO A 369 8.39 -2.14 6.66
CA PRO A 369 9.84 -1.92 6.59
C PRO A 369 10.17 -0.55 6.00
N ILE A 370 11.10 0.13 6.66
CA ILE A 370 11.57 1.46 6.27
C ILE A 370 13.06 1.40 5.95
N VAL A 371 13.43 2.09 4.90
CA VAL A 371 14.82 2.27 4.48
C VAL A 371 15.20 3.75 4.63
N ARG A 372 16.23 4.00 5.41
CA ARG A 372 16.86 5.32 5.53
C ARG A 372 17.75 5.55 4.31
N VAL A 373 17.43 6.57 3.50
CA VAL A 373 18.18 6.92 2.29
C VAL A 373 19.25 7.96 2.61
N ALA A 374 18.88 9.08 3.21
CA ALA A 374 19.82 10.15 3.51
C ALA A 374 20.78 9.74 4.66
N ARG A 375 22.08 9.95 4.46
CA ARG A 375 23.09 9.75 5.49
C ARG A 375 22.98 10.79 6.60
N GLU A 376 22.76 12.03 6.20
CA GLU A 376 22.55 13.17 7.09
C GLU A 376 21.11 13.65 7.00
N MET A 377 20.47 13.79 8.15
CA MET A 377 19.10 14.23 8.23
C MET A 377 19.03 15.73 8.50
N PRO A 378 18.14 16.49 7.82
CA PRO A 378 17.95 17.91 8.07
C PRO A 378 17.52 18.17 9.53
N SER A 379 17.88 19.33 10.06
CA SER A 379 17.55 19.73 11.44
C SER A 379 16.05 19.65 11.75
N ALA A 380 15.21 19.93 10.75
CA ALA A 380 13.74 19.90 10.88
C ALA A 380 13.19 18.53 11.28
N VAL A 381 13.87 17.41 10.91
CA VAL A 381 13.43 16.06 11.23
C VAL A 381 14.24 15.39 12.33
N GLN A 382 15.34 15.98 12.81
CA GLN A 382 16.14 15.41 13.90
C GLN A 382 15.32 15.02 15.13
N PRO A 383 14.35 15.82 15.61
CA PRO A 383 13.53 15.45 16.77
C PRO A 383 12.59 14.26 16.51
N LEU A 384 12.42 13.84 15.25
CA LEU A 384 11.49 12.78 14.84
C LEU A 384 12.20 11.45 14.56
N ILE A 385 13.53 11.37 14.75
CA ILE A 385 14.33 10.17 14.43
C ILE A 385 14.43 9.22 15.64
N ALA A 386 14.05 9.66 16.80
CA ALA A 386 14.18 8.92 18.07
C ALA A 386 13.26 7.69 18.13
#